data_0ec6654349d9405219ed67e2786d5119
#
_entry.id   0ec6654349d9405219ed67e2786d5119
#
_cell.length_a   1.000
_cell.length_b   1.000
_cell.length_c   1.000
_cell.angle_alpha   90.00
_cell.angle_beta   90.00
_cell.angle_gamma   90.00
#
_symmetry.space_group_name_H-M   'P 1'
#
loop_
_entity.id
_entity.type
_entity.pdbx_description
1 polymer ?
#
loop_
_entity_poly.entity_id
_entity_poly.type
_entity_poly.pdbx_seq_one_letter_code
_entity_poly.pdbx_strand_id
1 'polypeptide(L)'
;DDLKERLSKRDGPTVVGPRSGSSTENLGLDRPLGPNLPNINVTTTRVETLRPDMTIPLKGGGSVKGWNEVLESSETPFRSTQNKDLAAVASGNFTYLGGWFDDEALTGLFSEICLRSKIEFTEMPLGLRRRATSKELFWFNYGTDNAEVDGRSFPPQSVTRDLI
;
A
#
# COMPACT_ATOMS: atom_id res chain seq x y z
N ASP A 1 23.02 -0.29 9.80
CA ASP A 1 21.88 -0.96 9.13
C ASP A 1 21.54 -0.20 7.83
N ASP A 2 22.00 -0.72 6.70
CA ASP A 2 21.94 -0.07 5.38
C ASP A 2 20.49 0.31 4.99
N LEU A 3 19.49 -0.51 5.30
CA LEU A 3 18.10 -0.23 4.97
C LEU A 3 17.57 1.00 5.74
N LYS A 4 17.80 1.08 7.03
CA LYS A 4 17.35 2.22 7.85
C LYS A 4 18.01 3.51 7.41
N GLU A 5 19.30 3.46 7.08
CA GLU A 5 20.03 4.62 6.56
C GLU A 5 19.49 5.06 5.21
N ARG A 6 19.20 4.13 4.30
CA ARG A 6 18.60 4.44 2.99
C ARG A 6 17.18 5.00 3.13
N LEU A 7 16.37 4.46 4.03
CA LEU A 7 15.04 5.00 4.32
C LEU A 7 15.11 6.42 4.87
N SER A 8 16.05 6.71 5.79
CA SER A 8 16.18 8.05 6.37
C SER A 8 16.51 9.14 5.36
N LYS A 9 17.16 8.79 4.24
CA LYS A 9 17.57 9.70 3.17
C LYS A 9 16.54 9.78 2.01
N ARG A 10 15.40 9.09 2.15
CA ARG A 10 14.42 9.01 1.06
C ARG A 10 13.48 10.21 1.06
N ASP A 11 13.43 10.96 -0.05
CA ASP A 11 12.60 12.15 -0.21
C ASP A 11 11.25 11.86 -0.92
N GLY A 12 11.10 10.72 -1.60
CA GLY A 12 9.89 10.36 -2.32
C GLY A 12 8.82 9.72 -1.44
N PRO A 13 7.56 9.69 -1.89
CA PRO A 13 6.49 9.02 -1.18
C PRO A 13 6.84 7.55 -0.95
N THR A 14 6.65 7.10 0.27
CA THR A 14 7.05 5.75 0.71
C THR A 14 5.93 5.12 1.51
N VAL A 15 5.44 3.98 1.05
CA VAL A 15 4.45 3.18 1.78
C VAL A 15 5.15 2.01 2.44
N VAL A 16 4.91 1.83 3.73
CA VAL A 16 5.47 0.77 4.54
C VAL A 16 4.34 -0.09 5.07
N GLY A 17 4.39 -1.37 4.78
CA GLY A 17 3.38 -2.33 5.21
C GLY A 17 3.54 -2.76 6.68
N PRO A 18 2.56 -3.49 7.21
CA PRO A 18 2.61 -4.00 8.57
C PRO A 18 3.78 -4.96 8.76
N ARG A 19 4.20 -5.14 10.01
CA ARG A 19 5.35 -5.96 10.44
C ARG A 19 6.73 -5.43 10.01
N SER A 20 6.82 -4.36 9.22
CA SER A 20 8.09 -3.78 8.83
C SER A 20 8.81 -3.18 10.04
N GLY A 21 10.09 -3.49 10.21
CA GLY A 21 10.89 -3.02 11.36
C GLY A 21 10.44 -3.55 12.72
N SER A 22 9.67 -4.63 12.77
CA SER A 22 9.14 -5.19 14.02
C SER A 22 10.08 -6.17 14.73
N SER A 23 11.16 -6.59 14.07
CA SER A 23 12.12 -7.54 14.62
C SER A 23 13.55 -7.00 14.63
N THR A 24 14.33 -7.46 15.60
CA THR A 24 15.76 -7.24 15.69
C THR A 24 16.54 -8.15 14.73
N GLU A 25 17.85 -7.91 14.59
CA GLU A 25 18.75 -8.78 13.81
C GLU A 25 18.76 -10.25 14.30
N ASN A 26 18.49 -10.47 15.59
CA ASN A 26 18.40 -11.79 16.19
C ASN A 26 16.98 -12.37 16.18
N LEU A 27 16.09 -11.85 15.33
CA LEU A 27 14.68 -12.26 15.20
C LEU A 27 13.87 -12.08 16.49
N GLY A 28 14.36 -11.28 17.43
CA GLY A 28 13.61 -10.87 18.62
C GLY A 28 12.62 -9.75 18.27
N LEU A 29 11.63 -9.53 19.13
CA LEU A 29 10.72 -8.40 19.03
C LEU A 29 11.28 -7.22 19.85
N ASP A 30 11.35 -6.05 19.24
CA ASP A 30 11.69 -4.82 19.95
C ASP A 30 10.56 -4.39 20.91
N ARG A 31 10.95 -3.64 21.94
CA ARG A 31 10.01 -2.98 22.85
C ARG A 31 10.32 -1.49 22.92
N PRO A 32 9.35 -0.58 22.64
CA PRO A 32 7.96 -0.88 22.22
C PRO A 32 7.91 -1.62 20.89
N LEU A 33 6.78 -2.29 20.59
CA LEU A 33 6.60 -2.95 19.31
C LEU A 33 6.72 -1.95 18.16
N GLY A 34 7.35 -2.38 17.05
CA GLY A 34 7.59 -1.54 15.88
C GLY A 34 6.36 -0.86 15.27
N PRO A 35 6.55 -0.12 14.19
CA PRO A 35 7.71 -0.13 13.30
C PRO A 35 8.87 0.73 13.83
N ASN A 36 10.01 0.14 14.10
CA ASN A 36 11.21 0.88 14.53
C ASN A 36 12.01 1.37 13.31
N LEU A 37 11.35 2.19 12.49
CA LEU A 37 11.89 2.71 11.24
C LEU A 37 12.03 4.23 11.30
N PRO A 38 13.04 4.81 10.62
CA PRO A 38 13.20 6.25 10.55
C PRO A 38 11.99 6.90 9.86
N ASN A 39 11.67 8.11 10.26
CA ASN A 39 10.57 8.93 9.71
C ASN A 39 9.16 8.35 9.90
N ILE A 40 9.00 7.36 10.77
CA ILE A 40 7.69 6.77 11.12
C ILE A 40 7.51 6.86 12.63
N ASN A 41 6.63 7.75 13.07
CA ASN A 41 6.32 7.95 14.48
C ASN A 41 5.01 7.23 14.86
N VAL A 42 5.10 5.90 14.90
CA VAL A 42 3.98 5.01 15.21
C VAL A 42 4.44 3.95 16.20
N THR A 43 3.60 3.62 17.15
CA THR A 43 3.80 2.50 18.06
C THR A 43 2.68 1.48 17.85
N THR A 44 3.04 0.21 17.72
CA THR A 44 2.07 -0.90 17.72
C THR A 44 1.86 -1.36 19.16
N THR A 45 0.66 -1.22 19.67
CA THR A 45 0.33 -1.63 21.05
C THR A 45 -0.12 -3.08 21.12
N ARG A 46 -0.79 -3.56 20.09
CA ARG A 46 -1.30 -4.93 19.99
C ARG A 46 -1.33 -5.37 18.54
N VAL A 47 -1.18 -6.67 18.33
CA VAL A 47 -1.31 -7.33 17.03
C VAL A 47 -2.46 -8.32 17.09
N GLU A 48 -3.25 -8.36 16.03
CA GLU A 48 -4.40 -9.23 15.88
C GLU A 48 -4.32 -10.00 14.56
N THR A 49 -4.54 -11.30 14.63
CA THR A 49 -4.76 -12.11 13.43
C THR A 49 -6.25 -12.28 13.23
N LEU A 50 -6.75 -11.83 12.09
CA LEU A 50 -8.17 -11.96 11.74
C LEU A 50 -8.40 -13.33 11.07
N ARG A 51 -9.52 -13.97 11.44
CA ARG A 51 -9.97 -15.18 10.75
C ARG A 51 -10.32 -14.85 9.29
N PRO A 52 -10.26 -15.82 8.37
CA PRO A 52 -10.48 -15.58 6.93
C PRO A 52 -11.83 -14.93 6.58
N ASP A 53 -12.85 -15.18 7.39
CA ASP A 53 -14.21 -14.64 7.25
C ASP A 53 -14.41 -13.27 7.94
N MET A 54 -13.39 -12.76 8.63
CA MET A 54 -13.45 -11.50 9.36
C MET A 54 -12.66 -10.41 8.66
N THR A 55 -13.27 -9.23 8.56
CA THR A 55 -12.63 -8.01 8.07
C THR A 55 -12.94 -6.84 9.01
N ILE A 56 -12.08 -5.83 9.00
CA ILE A 56 -12.30 -4.57 9.71
C ILE A 56 -12.56 -3.49 8.66
N PRO A 57 -13.82 -3.00 8.52
CA PRO A 57 -14.15 -1.99 7.53
C PRO A 57 -13.42 -0.68 7.78
N LEU A 58 -12.93 -0.06 6.70
CA LEU A 58 -12.29 1.25 6.73
C LEU A 58 -13.27 2.36 6.38
N LYS A 59 -13.01 3.56 6.87
CA LYS A 59 -13.66 4.76 6.39
C LYS A 59 -13.12 5.09 5.00
N GLY A 60 -14.04 5.34 4.06
CA GLY A 60 -13.67 5.68 2.69
C GLY A 60 -13.55 4.49 1.74
N GLY A 61 -13.89 3.28 2.19
CA GLY A 61 -13.95 2.07 1.37
C GLY A 61 -12.88 1.03 1.72
N GLY A 62 -13.16 -0.21 1.34
CA GLY A 62 -12.32 -1.36 1.61
C GLY A 62 -12.21 -1.76 3.08
N SER A 63 -11.33 -2.70 3.36
CA SER A 63 -11.17 -3.28 4.70
C SER A 63 -9.75 -3.79 4.97
N VAL A 64 -9.46 -3.99 6.26
CA VAL A 64 -8.29 -4.76 6.74
C VAL A 64 -8.68 -6.23 6.85
N LYS A 65 -7.82 -7.13 6.41
CA LYS A 65 -8.02 -8.59 6.46
C LYS A 65 -6.75 -9.30 6.95
N GLY A 66 -6.94 -10.46 7.59
CA GLY A 66 -5.86 -11.36 7.99
C GLY A 66 -4.95 -10.87 9.12
N TRP A 67 -4.45 -9.64 9.04
CA TRP A 67 -3.51 -9.05 10.00
C TRP A 67 -3.86 -7.60 10.31
N ASN A 68 -3.95 -7.26 11.58
CA ASN A 68 -4.21 -5.91 12.07
C ASN A 68 -3.29 -5.55 13.23
N GLU A 69 -2.70 -4.39 13.18
CA GLU A 69 -1.90 -3.78 14.25
C GLU A 69 -2.69 -2.61 14.84
N VAL A 70 -2.93 -2.65 16.13
CA VAL A 70 -3.52 -1.53 16.86
C VAL A 70 -2.44 -0.48 17.04
N LEU A 71 -2.63 0.66 16.39
CA LEU A 71 -1.64 1.73 16.29
C LEU A 71 -1.93 2.86 17.28
N GLU A 72 -0.86 3.43 17.83
CA GLU A 72 -0.86 4.73 18.51
C GLU A 72 0.13 5.66 17.81
N SER A 73 -0.30 6.91 17.57
CA SER A 73 0.54 7.94 16.95
C SER A 73 -0.04 9.32 17.24
N SER A 74 0.85 10.32 17.34
CA SER A 74 0.48 11.75 17.33
C SER A 74 0.39 12.32 15.92
N GLU A 75 0.76 11.54 14.90
CA GLU A 75 0.75 11.96 13.51
C GLU A 75 -0.67 11.93 12.89
N THR A 76 -0.76 12.44 11.68
CA THR A 76 -2.04 12.54 10.98
C THR A 76 -2.60 11.17 10.58
N PRO A 77 -3.83 10.82 10.98
CA PRO A 77 -4.48 9.62 10.49
C PRO A 77 -4.63 9.66 8.95
N PHE A 78 -4.09 8.67 8.26
CA PHE A 78 -4.27 8.55 6.81
C PHE A 78 -5.49 7.69 6.45
N ARG A 79 -5.70 6.61 7.22
CA ARG A 79 -6.92 5.79 7.19
C ARG A 79 -7.32 5.44 8.61
N SER A 80 -8.63 5.36 8.84
CA SER A 80 -9.20 4.92 10.11
C SER A 80 -10.24 3.83 9.87
N THR A 81 -10.44 2.98 10.87
CA THR A 81 -11.56 2.03 10.89
C THR A 81 -12.89 2.76 11.06
N GLN A 82 -14.01 2.06 10.88
CA GLN A 82 -15.34 2.58 11.19
C GLN A 82 -15.45 3.02 12.68
N ASN A 83 -14.73 2.34 13.57
CA ASN A 83 -14.67 2.64 15.00
C ASN A 83 -13.70 3.79 15.36
N LYS A 84 -13.09 4.43 14.36
CA LYS A 84 -12.10 5.53 14.47
C LYS A 84 -10.71 5.10 14.96
N ASP A 85 -10.41 3.81 15.04
CA ASP A 85 -9.06 3.34 15.31
C ASP A 85 -8.15 3.66 14.12
N LEU A 86 -6.86 3.89 14.39
CA LEU A 86 -5.87 4.15 13.33
C LEU A 86 -5.61 2.87 12.54
N ALA A 87 -5.79 2.94 11.22
CA ALA A 87 -5.47 1.84 10.30
C ALA A 87 -4.24 2.15 9.43
N ALA A 88 -4.03 3.43 9.09
CA ALA A 88 -2.80 3.91 8.47
C ALA A 88 -2.48 5.32 8.95
N VAL A 89 -1.19 5.64 9.03
CA VAL A 89 -0.67 6.91 9.53
C VAL A 89 0.28 7.52 8.51
N ALA A 90 0.12 8.83 8.25
CA ALA A 90 1.04 9.59 7.41
C ALA A 90 2.02 10.38 8.30
N SER A 91 3.30 10.21 8.05
CA SER A 91 4.40 10.91 8.72
C SER A 91 5.34 11.47 7.65
N GLY A 92 5.20 12.75 7.32
CA GLY A 92 5.89 13.37 6.19
C GLY A 92 5.60 12.66 4.87
N ASN A 93 6.65 12.19 4.20
CA ASN A 93 6.54 11.42 2.94
C ASN A 93 6.26 9.92 3.15
N PHE A 94 6.19 9.48 4.39
CA PHE A 94 5.96 8.08 4.74
C PHE A 94 4.50 7.84 5.08
N THR A 95 4.00 6.69 4.67
CA THR A 95 2.68 6.17 5.09
C THR A 95 2.87 4.77 5.62
N TYR A 96 2.55 4.56 6.89
CA TYR A 96 2.57 3.25 7.52
C TYR A 96 1.18 2.62 7.52
N LEU A 97 1.09 1.37 7.08
CA LEU A 97 -0.14 0.59 7.11
C LEU A 97 -0.11 -0.36 8.30
N GLY A 98 -1.10 -0.26 9.18
CA GLY A 98 -1.24 -1.12 10.36
C GLY A 98 -1.90 -2.46 10.07
N GLY A 99 -2.13 -2.82 8.82
CA GLY A 99 -2.79 -4.08 8.50
C GLY A 99 -2.67 -4.47 7.04
N TRP A 100 -3.14 -5.66 6.71
CA TRP A 100 -3.27 -6.08 5.32
C TRP A 100 -4.57 -5.55 4.75
N PHE A 101 -4.46 -4.54 3.92
CA PHE A 101 -5.58 -3.92 3.24
C PHE A 101 -5.99 -4.75 2.04
N ASP A 102 -7.30 -4.79 1.77
CA ASP A 102 -7.82 -5.39 0.53
C ASP A 102 -7.53 -4.50 -0.69
N ASP A 103 -7.86 -4.98 -1.89
CA ASP A 103 -7.52 -4.32 -3.14
C ASP A 103 -8.23 -2.96 -3.28
N GLU A 104 -9.46 -2.83 -2.76
CA GLU A 104 -10.19 -1.57 -2.77
C GLU A 104 -9.49 -0.52 -1.89
N ALA A 105 -9.16 -0.89 -0.66
CA ALA A 105 -8.46 0.00 0.26
C ALA A 105 -7.07 0.40 -0.26
N LEU A 106 -6.30 -0.55 -0.83
CA LEU A 106 -4.99 -0.28 -1.42
C LEU A 106 -5.10 0.64 -2.63
N THR A 107 -6.04 0.40 -3.53
CA THR A 107 -6.26 1.25 -4.71
C THR A 107 -6.56 2.69 -4.29
N GLY A 108 -7.53 2.88 -3.38
CA GLY A 108 -7.87 4.20 -2.88
C GLY A 108 -6.71 4.89 -2.15
N LEU A 109 -5.92 4.13 -1.40
CA LEU A 109 -4.75 4.65 -0.69
C LEU A 109 -3.65 5.10 -1.66
N PHE A 110 -3.27 4.25 -2.61
CA PHE A 110 -2.23 4.59 -3.58
C PHE A 110 -2.64 5.73 -4.50
N SER A 111 -3.91 5.78 -4.95
CA SER A 111 -4.43 6.89 -5.74
C SER A 111 -4.29 8.23 -4.98
N GLU A 112 -4.64 8.25 -3.69
CA GLU A 112 -4.50 9.45 -2.87
C GLU A 112 -3.03 9.86 -2.67
N ILE A 113 -2.12 8.91 -2.45
CA ILE A 113 -0.69 9.19 -2.32
C ILE A 113 -0.14 9.76 -3.64
N CYS A 114 -0.50 9.18 -4.78
CA CYS A 114 -0.09 9.69 -6.09
C CYS A 114 -0.58 11.12 -6.32
N LEU A 115 -1.85 11.40 -6.03
CA LEU A 115 -2.41 12.75 -6.15
C LEU A 115 -1.70 13.77 -5.26
N ARG A 116 -1.48 13.45 -3.98
CA ARG A 116 -0.76 14.31 -3.03
C ARG A 116 0.69 14.59 -3.47
N SER A 117 1.32 13.59 -4.08
CA SER A 117 2.71 13.65 -4.54
C SER A 117 2.85 14.14 -5.98
N LYS A 118 1.74 14.52 -6.65
CA LYS A 118 1.71 14.93 -8.05
C LYS A 118 2.32 13.90 -9.00
N ILE A 119 2.13 12.61 -8.69
CA ILE A 119 2.52 11.50 -9.54
C ILE A 119 1.36 11.17 -10.45
N GLU A 120 1.59 11.26 -11.75
CA GLU A 120 0.61 10.83 -12.75
C GLU A 120 0.41 9.31 -12.69
N PHE A 121 -0.83 8.89 -12.71
CA PHE A 121 -1.20 7.47 -12.76
C PHE A 121 -2.45 7.27 -13.59
N THR A 122 -2.62 6.07 -14.09
CA THR A 122 -3.83 5.64 -14.82
C THR A 122 -4.43 4.47 -14.06
N GLU A 123 -5.70 4.56 -13.74
CA GLU A 123 -6.44 3.43 -13.18
C GLU A 123 -6.55 2.34 -14.23
N MET A 124 -6.15 1.13 -13.86
CA MET A 124 -6.17 -0.03 -14.74
C MET A 124 -7.28 -1.00 -14.31
N PRO A 125 -8.06 -1.53 -15.26
CA PRO A 125 -8.97 -2.62 -14.98
C PRO A 125 -8.22 -3.81 -14.36
N LEU A 126 -8.93 -4.59 -13.53
CA LEU A 126 -8.36 -5.80 -12.96
C LEU A 126 -7.84 -6.72 -14.08
N GLY A 127 -6.62 -7.22 -13.91
CA GLY A 127 -5.97 -8.08 -14.90
C GLY A 127 -5.20 -7.34 -16.00
N LEU A 128 -5.49 -6.07 -16.28
CA LEU A 128 -4.70 -5.29 -17.24
C LEU A 128 -3.44 -4.74 -16.58
N ARG A 129 -2.31 -4.85 -17.25
CA ARG A 129 -1.00 -4.30 -16.81
C ARG A 129 -0.32 -3.58 -17.97
N ARG A 130 0.42 -2.52 -17.64
CA ARG A 130 1.21 -1.74 -18.61
C ARG A 130 2.69 -1.74 -18.20
N ARG A 131 3.56 -1.92 -19.18
CA ARG A 131 5.00 -1.81 -19.01
C ARG A 131 5.59 -0.98 -20.14
N ALA A 132 6.42 -0.01 -19.81
CA ALA A 132 7.14 0.82 -20.78
C ALA A 132 8.63 0.48 -20.78
N THR A 133 9.23 0.48 -21.95
CA THR A 133 10.67 0.53 -22.19
C THR A 133 11.01 1.91 -22.79
N SER A 134 12.25 2.15 -23.15
CA SER A 134 12.65 3.38 -23.85
C SER A 134 12.08 3.51 -25.27
N LYS A 135 11.54 2.46 -25.85
CA LYS A 135 11.09 2.42 -27.26
C LYS A 135 9.68 1.87 -27.45
N GLU A 136 9.15 1.18 -26.47
CA GLU A 136 7.93 0.37 -26.62
C GLU A 136 7.08 0.41 -25.36
N LEU A 137 5.79 0.32 -25.56
CA LEU A 137 4.78 0.19 -24.53
C LEU A 137 4.05 -1.14 -24.70
N PHE A 138 4.08 -1.95 -23.65
CA PHE A 138 3.42 -3.25 -23.64
C PHE A 138 2.20 -3.21 -22.74
N TRP A 139 1.13 -3.83 -23.21
CA TRP A 139 -0.09 -4.03 -22.48
C TRP A 139 -0.35 -5.53 -22.36
N PHE A 140 -0.57 -5.99 -21.15
CA PHE A 140 -0.81 -7.40 -20.82
C PHE A 140 -2.20 -7.51 -20.22
N ASN A 141 -3.12 -8.15 -20.93
CA ASN A 141 -4.41 -8.52 -20.36
C ASN A 141 -4.34 -9.98 -19.90
N TYR A 142 -4.28 -10.17 -18.60
CA TYR A 142 -4.29 -11.49 -17.95
C TYR A 142 -5.72 -11.98 -17.65
N GLY A 143 -6.73 -11.12 -17.86
CA GLY A 143 -8.14 -11.45 -17.62
C GLY A 143 -8.70 -12.38 -18.69
N THR A 144 -9.88 -12.92 -18.41
CA THR A 144 -10.65 -13.78 -19.32
C THR A 144 -11.58 -12.98 -20.24
N ASP A 145 -11.71 -11.68 -19.98
CA ASP A 145 -12.60 -10.77 -20.70
C ASP A 145 -11.80 -9.64 -21.36
N ASN A 146 -12.43 -8.92 -22.29
CA ASN A 146 -11.86 -7.69 -22.82
C ASN A 146 -11.68 -6.67 -21.69
N ALA A 147 -10.49 -6.06 -21.62
CA ALA A 147 -10.20 -4.94 -20.74
C ALA A 147 -10.22 -3.63 -21.54
N GLU A 148 -10.81 -2.59 -20.98
CA GLU A 148 -10.89 -1.28 -21.63
C GLU A 148 -10.22 -0.21 -20.75
N VAL A 149 -9.38 0.64 -21.37
CA VAL A 149 -8.79 1.81 -20.73
C VAL A 149 -8.54 2.89 -21.79
N ASP A 150 -8.86 4.12 -21.47
CA ASP A 150 -8.67 5.30 -22.35
C ASP A 150 -9.26 5.10 -23.77
N GLY A 151 -10.42 4.43 -23.87
CA GLY A 151 -11.10 4.17 -25.14
C GLY A 151 -10.47 3.08 -26.01
N ARG A 152 -9.49 2.33 -25.48
CA ARG A 152 -8.86 1.18 -26.15
C ARG A 152 -9.34 -0.11 -25.52
N SER A 153 -9.56 -1.12 -26.36
CA SER A 153 -9.94 -2.48 -25.94
C SER A 153 -8.75 -3.43 -26.12
N PHE A 154 -8.53 -4.25 -25.12
CA PHE A 154 -7.46 -5.26 -25.09
C PHE A 154 -8.10 -6.65 -24.96
N PRO A 155 -7.92 -7.54 -25.95
CA PRO A 155 -8.50 -8.89 -25.91
C PRO A 155 -8.05 -9.68 -24.67
N PRO A 156 -8.84 -10.67 -24.25
CA PRO A 156 -8.48 -11.53 -23.13
C PRO A 156 -7.18 -12.29 -23.42
N GLN A 157 -6.39 -12.55 -22.36
CA GLN A 157 -5.16 -13.34 -22.38
C GLN A 157 -4.21 -12.92 -23.51
N SER A 158 -4.02 -11.62 -23.69
CA SER A 158 -3.28 -11.05 -24.82
C SER A 158 -2.15 -10.13 -24.38
N VAL A 159 -1.21 -9.95 -25.31
CA VAL A 159 -0.17 -8.92 -25.23
C VAL A 159 -0.28 -8.01 -26.45
N THR A 160 -0.41 -6.71 -26.21
CA THR A 160 -0.42 -5.69 -27.25
C THR A 160 0.81 -4.82 -27.08
N ARG A 161 1.45 -4.44 -28.20
CA ARG A 161 2.68 -3.63 -28.22
C ARG A 161 2.45 -2.39 -29.07
N ASP A 162 2.87 -1.24 -28.52
CA ASP A 162 2.93 0.05 -29.22
C ASP A 162 4.38 0.53 -29.29
N LEU A 163 4.74 1.22 -30.34
CA LEU A 163 5.99 2.00 -30.42
C LEU A 163 5.77 3.39 -29.81
N ILE A 164 6.73 3.89 -29.04
CA ILE A 164 6.75 5.24 -28.43
C ILE A 164 7.95 6.04 -28.89
#